data_4b8bdf7bae6cfa8623ec1777aff918ef
#
_entry.id   4b8bdf7bae6cfa8623ec1777aff918ef
#
_cell.length_a   1.000
_cell.length_b   1.000
_cell.length_c   1.000
_cell.angle_alpha   90.00
_cell.angle_beta   90.00
_cell.angle_gamma   90.00
#
_symmetry.space_group_name_H-M   'P 1'
#
loop_
_entity.id
_entity.type
_entity.pdbx_description
1 polymer ?
#
loop_
_entity_poly.entity_id
_entity_poly.type
_entity_poly.pdbx_seq_one_letter_code
_entity_poly.pdbx_strand_id
1 'polypeptide(L)'
;DLPLNGRNFLDLALLLPGVSRTNTGNVQRFAETSAVPGTGISVAGQRNLNNSFIVDGSSANDDSVELTGTYYSQDVIREFQVVTNGAVAEYGRASSGFISIVTWSGTNQFRGKVYGFLRNQRFDARNPVAKTRDPLTQTQYGATLGGPLKKDRTFFFTNFEQTRRH
;
A
#
# COMPACT_ATOMS: atom_id res chain seq x y z
N ASP A 1 -6.71 -13.28 0.75
CA ASP A 1 -6.26 -12.28 -0.23
C ASP A 1 -7.48 -11.59 -0.83
N LEU A 2 -7.66 -10.29 -0.54
CA LEU A 2 -8.69 -9.48 -1.16
C LEU A 2 -8.21 -9.03 -2.56
N PRO A 3 -9.03 -9.18 -3.61
CA PRO A 3 -8.69 -8.73 -4.95
C PRO A 3 -8.76 -7.20 -4.98
N LEU A 4 -7.61 -6.54 -5.04
CA LEU A 4 -7.49 -5.09 -5.18
C LEU A 4 -7.12 -4.71 -6.61
N ASN A 5 -7.87 -3.78 -7.20
CA ASN A 5 -7.53 -3.23 -8.51
C ASN A 5 -6.28 -2.34 -8.37
N GLY A 6 -5.19 -2.73 -9.05
CA GLY A 6 -3.91 -2.02 -8.96
C GLY A 6 -3.03 -2.43 -7.77
N ARG A 7 -3.49 -3.33 -6.89
CA ARG A 7 -2.74 -3.91 -5.76
C ARG A 7 -2.14 -2.88 -4.79
N ASN A 8 -2.77 -1.71 -4.69
CA ASN A 8 -2.42 -0.73 -3.68
C ASN A 8 -3.12 -1.07 -2.36
N PHE A 9 -2.36 -1.38 -1.32
CA PHE A 9 -2.90 -1.76 -0.01
C PHE A 9 -3.75 -0.65 0.64
N LEU A 10 -3.48 0.63 0.33
CA LEU A 10 -4.27 1.75 0.84
C LEU A 10 -5.70 1.79 0.29
N ASP A 11 -5.97 1.08 -0.80
CA ASP A 11 -7.34 0.95 -1.31
C ASP A 11 -8.25 0.20 -0.32
N LEU A 12 -7.68 -0.59 0.58
CA LEU A 12 -8.44 -1.20 1.69
C LEU A 12 -8.99 -0.15 2.66
N ALA A 13 -8.27 0.95 2.86
CA ALA A 13 -8.73 2.03 3.72
C ALA A 13 -9.99 2.73 3.17
N LEU A 14 -10.16 2.73 1.84
CA LEU A 14 -11.34 3.33 1.19
C LEU A 14 -12.65 2.59 1.46
N LEU A 15 -12.58 1.38 2.02
CA LEU A 15 -13.76 0.63 2.46
C LEU A 15 -14.34 1.18 3.76
N LEU A 16 -13.61 2.04 4.47
CA LEU A 16 -14.03 2.62 5.73
C LEU A 16 -14.83 3.91 5.51
N PRO A 17 -15.89 4.14 6.30
CA PRO A 17 -16.63 5.39 6.25
C PRO A 17 -15.73 6.60 6.55
N GLY A 18 -15.89 7.67 5.80
CA GLY A 18 -15.12 8.91 6.01
C GLY A 18 -13.70 8.89 5.48
N VAL A 19 -13.28 7.82 4.80
CA VAL A 19 -11.99 7.76 4.10
C VAL A 19 -12.19 7.98 2.62
N SER A 20 -11.41 8.87 2.04
CA SER A 20 -11.43 9.17 0.61
C SER A 20 -10.02 9.33 0.06
N ARG A 21 -9.85 9.08 -1.23
CA ARG A 21 -8.58 9.30 -1.91
C ARG A 21 -8.39 10.81 -2.18
N THR A 22 -7.22 11.35 -1.86
CA THR A 22 -6.94 12.78 -2.06
C THR A 22 -6.46 13.08 -3.47
N ASN A 23 -5.89 12.11 -4.17
CA ASN A 23 -5.41 12.26 -5.52
C ASN A 23 -6.17 11.32 -6.47
N THR A 24 -7.09 11.89 -7.23
CA THR A 24 -7.94 11.17 -8.19
C THR A 24 -7.52 11.38 -9.64
N GLY A 25 -6.50 12.20 -9.89
CA GLY A 25 -6.02 12.49 -11.24
C GLY A 25 -5.05 11.45 -11.78
N ASN A 26 -5.09 11.23 -13.11
CA ASN A 26 -4.12 10.37 -13.79
C ASN A 26 -2.70 10.98 -13.86
N VAL A 27 -2.56 12.25 -13.52
CA VAL A 27 -1.29 12.99 -13.58
C VAL A 27 -0.88 13.37 -12.15
N GLN A 28 -0.17 12.49 -11.51
CA GLN A 28 0.32 12.64 -10.14
C GLN A 28 1.50 13.62 -9.97
N ARG A 29 1.81 14.41 -10.99
CA ARG A 29 3.05 15.18 -11.01
C ARG A 29 3.13 16.33 -10.02
N PHE A 30 1.99 16.83 -9.52
CA PHE A 30 1.97 18.06 -8.72
C PHE A 30 1.06 18.02 -7.47
N ALA A 31 0.26 16.96 -7.28
CA ALA A 31 -0.71 16.91 -6.19
C ALA A 31 -0.19 16.21 -4.92
N GLU A 32 0.80 15.35 -5.06
CA GLU A 32 1.48 14.69 -3.95
C GLU A 32 2.97 14.83 -4.11
N THR A 33 3.63 15.29 -3.07
CA THR A 33 5.09 15.42 -3.00
C THR A 33 5.76 14.14 -2.53
N SER A 34 4.99 13.09 -2.25
CA SER A 34 5.52 11.80 -1.83
C SER A 34 6.31 11.11 -2.94
N ALA A 35 7.39 10.44 -2.56
CA ALA A 35 8.16 9.56 -3.45
C ALA A 35 7.34 8.33 -3.92
N VAL A 36 6.24 8.03 -3.25
CA VAL A 36 5.35 6.91 -3.54
C VAL A 36 3.99 7.44 -4.02
N PRO A 37 3.73 7.46 -5.32
CA PRO A 37 2.47 7.95 -5.87
C PRO A 37 1.27 7.12 -5.43
N GLY A 38 0.12 7.77 -5.25
CA GLY A 38 -1.15 7.10 -4.94
C GLY A 38 -1.30 6.68 -3.48
N THR A 39 -0.49 7.23 -2.59
CA THR A 39 -0.56 6.96 -1.15
C THR A 39 -1.34 7.98 -0.36
N GLY A 40 -1.85 9.02 -1.00
CA GLY A 40 -2.64 10.06 -0.34
C GLY A 40 -4.07 9.61 -0.04
N ILE A 41 -4.43 9.62 1.22
CA ILE A 41 -5.81 9.43 1.69
C ILE A 41 -6.20 10.54 2.65
N SER A 42 -7.47 10.96 2.58
CA SER A 42 -8.11 11.85 3.54
C SER A 42 -8.95 11.01 4.49
N VAL A 43 -8.79 11.22 5.77
CA VAL A 43 -9.61 10.60 6.81
C VAL A 43 -10.41 11.69 7.49
N ALA A 44 -11.73 11.51 7.59
CA ALA A 44 -12.67 12.48 8.18
C ALA A 44 -12.56 13.90 7.59
N GLY A 45 -12.27 14.01 6.28
CA GLY A 45 -12.13 15.30 5.59
C GLY A 45 -10.85 16.06 5.90
N GLN A 46 -9.93 15.49 6.66
CA GLN A 46 -8.65 16.09 6.98
C GLN A 46 -7.66 15.93 5.82
N ARG A 47 -6.59 16.73 5.82
CA ARG A 47 -5.54 16.64 4.81
C ARG A 47 -4.83 15.29 4.89
N ASN A 48 -4.34 14.79 3.75
CA ASN A 48 -3.56 13.55 3.66
C ASN A 48 -2.28 13.59 4.52
N LEU A 49 -1.71 14.77 4.77
CA LEU A 49 -0.52 14.98 5.59
C LEU A 49 -0.77 14.77 7.10
N ASN A 50 -2.03 14.69 7.50
CA ASN A 50 -2.42 14.55 8.91
C ASN A 50 -2.51 13.09 9.38
N ASN A 51 -2.18 12.15 8.50
CA ASN A 51 -2.19 10.72 8.81
C ASN A 51 -0.84 10.26 9.34
N SER A 52 -0.86 9.26 10.21
CA SER A 52 0.34 8.56 10.64
C SER A 52 0.37 7.15 10.04
N PHE A 53 1.50 6.80 9.45
CA PHE A 53 1.78 5.47 8.95
C PHE A 53 2.79 4.78 9.86
N ILE A 54 2.43 3.62 10.37
CA ILE A 54 3.31 2.81 11.21
C ILE A 54 3.47 1.44 10.57
N VAL A 55 4.71 1.01 10.44
CA VAL A 55 5.05 -0.32 9.91
C VAL A 55 5.90 -1.03 10.94
N ASP A 56 5.43 -2.19 11.37
CA ASP A 56 6.08 -3.03 12.39
C ASP A 56 6.46 -2.24 13.66
N GLY A 57 5.59 -1.31 14.06
CA GLY A 57 5.78 -0.47 15.26
C GLY A 57 6.66 0.77 15.07
N SER A 58 7.20 0.99 13.87
CA SER A 58 8.03 2.15 13.56
C SER A 58 7.31 3.13 12.63
N SER A 59 7.56 4.44 12.79
CA SER A 59 7.02 5.45 11.87
C SER A 59 7.57 5.22 10.47
N ALA A 60 6.66 5.18 9.51
CA ALA A 60 6.96 5.07 8.08
C ALA A 60 6.57 6.33 7.30
N ASN A 61 6.27 7.42 8.00
CA ASN A 61 6.07 8.72 7.38
C ASN A 61 7.39 9.25 6.83
N ASP A 62 7.33 9.89 5.67
CA ASP A 62 8.41 10.72 5.17
C ASP A 62 8.41 12.03 5.97
N ASP A 63 9.50 12.32 6.66
CA ASP A 63 9.61 13.51 7.52
C ASP A 63 9.52 14.84 6.75
N SER A 64 9.70 14.81 5.43
CA SER A 64 9.64 16.01 4.60
C SER A 64 8.22 16.34 4.14
N VAL A 65 7.38 15.32 3.91
CA VAL A 65 6.07 15.48 3.27
C VAL A 65 4.93 14.81 4.03
N GLU A 66 5.21 14.21 5.19
CA GLU A 66 4.23 13.59 6.11
C GLU A 66 3.34 12.50 5.46
N LEU A 67 3.78 11.95 4.34
CA LEU A 67 3.14 10.83 3.65
C LEU A 67 3.95 9.55 3.86
N THR A 68 3.45 8.41 3.41
CA THR A 68 4.28 7.19 3.48
C THR A 68 5.51 7.32 2.59
N GLY A 69 6.69 7.11 3.18
CA GLY A 69 7.97 7.23 2.49
C GLY A 69 8.33 6.02 1.63
N THR A 70 7.59 4.92 1.73
CA THR A 70 7.94 3.66 1.07
C THR A 70 6.69 2.93 0.57
N TYR A 71 6.81 2.33 -0.61
CA TYR A 71 5.80 1.42 -1.14
C TYR A 71 5.95 0.03 -0.52
N TYR A 72 4.84 -0.52 -0.06
CA TYR A 72 4.76 -1.88 0.43
C TYR A 72 3.91 -2.73 -0.52
N SER A 73 4.49 -3.82 -1.01
CA SER A 73 3.74 -4.81 -1.77
C SER A 73 2.62 -5.42 -0.90
N GLN A 74 1.47 -5.66 -1.48
CA GLN A 74 0.36 -6.32 -0.80
C GLN A 74 0.77 -7.70 -0.24
N ASP A 75 1.68 -8.39 -0.89
CA ASP A 75 2.15 -9.72 -0.47
C ASP A 75 3.09 -9.70 0.74
N VAL A 76 3.60 -8.53 1.11
CA VAL A 76 4.41 -8.33 2.34
C VAL A 76 3.51 -8.11 3.55
N ILE A 77 2.30 -7.62 3.34
CA ILE A 77 1.41 -7.22 4.42
C ILE A 77 0.69 -8.44 4.98
N ARG A 78 0.87 -8.67 6.27
CA ARG A 78 0.16 -9.67 7.03
C ARG A 78 -1.13 -9.13 7.62
N GLU A 79 -1.07 -7.91 8.18
CA GLU A 79 -2.17 -7.26 8.85
C GLU A 79 -2.19 -5.77 8.51
N PHE A 80 -3.37 -5.24 8.27
CA PHE A 80 -3.60 -3.85 7.94
C PHE A 80 -4.73 -3.31 8.80
N GLN A 81 -4.45 -2.27 9.56
CA GLN A 81 -5.41 -1.63 10.43
C GLN A 81 -5.47 -0.14 10.14
N VAL A 82 -6.68 0.40 10.09
CA VAL A 82 -6.92 1.83 9.99
C VAL A 82 -7.80 2.28 11.15
N VAL A 83 -7.33 3.25 11.90
CA VAL A 83 -8.08 3.90 12.98
C VAL A 83 -8.44 5.31 12.51
N THR A 84 -9.72 5.56 12.37
CA THR A 84 -10.23 6.85 11.85
C THR A 84 -10.59 7.84 12.94
N ASN A 85 -10.79 7.36 14.17
CA ASN A 85 -11.10 8.17 15.34
C ASN A 85 -10.72 7.42 16.62
N GLY A 86 -10.63 8.13 17.74
CA GLY A 86 -10.38 7.51 19.04
C GLY A 86 -9.00 6.86 19.20
N ALA A 87 -8.02 7.28 18.39
CA ALA A 87 -6.66 6.80 18.53
C ALA A 87 -6.11 7.14 19.93
N VAL A 88 -5.44 6.16 20.54
CA VAL A 88 -4.79 6.36 21.85
C VAL A 88 -3.51 7.18 21.70
N ALA A 89 -3.08 7.82 22.79
CA ALA A 89 -1.93 8.73 22.80
C ALA A 89 -0.60 8.06 22.38
N GLU A 90 -0.51 6.73 22.45
CA GLU A 90 0.64 5.94 22.00
C GLU A 90 0.92 6.11 20.50
N TYR A 91 -0.10 6.43 19.73
CA TYR A 91 -0.01 6.55 18.27
C TYR A 91 0.39 7.94 17.80
N GLY A 92 0.93 8.80 18.55
CA GLY A 92 1.29 10.19 18.27
C GLY A 92 1.45 10.59 16.80
N ARG A 93 1.67 11.88 16.57
CA ARG A 93 1.95 12.48 15.24
C ARG A 93 0.81 12.39 14.20
N ALA A 94 -0.40 12.00 14.57
CA ALA A 94 -1.56 12.07 13.68
C ALA A 94 -2.64 12.96 14.28
N SER A 95 -3.21 13.83 13.48
CA SER A 95 -4.42 14.58 13.86
C SER A 95 -5.68 14.04 13.15
N SER A 96 -5.52 12.98 12.37
CA SER A 96 -6.56 12.37 11.54
C SER A 96 -6.49 10.85 11.60
N GLY A 97 -6.11 10.20 10.52
CA GLY A 97 -6.06 8.74 10.42
C GLY A 97 -4.76 8.15 10.92
N PHE A 98 -4.87 6.99 11.51
CA PHE A 98 -3.73 6.17 11.91
C PHE A 98 -3.76 4.86 11.11
N ILE A 99 -2.70 4.60 10.34
CA ILE A 99 -2.58 3.43 9.48
C ILE A 99 -1.44 2.56 10.02
N SER A 100 -1.78 1.37 10.51
CA SER A 100 -0.82 0.39 11.00
C SER A 100 -0.71 -0.79 10.04
N ILE A 101 0.51 -1.15 9.72
CA ILE A 101 0.87 -2.26 8.86
C ILE A 101 1.78 -3.20 9.64
N VAL A 102 1.42 -4.48 9.66
CA VAL A 102 2.29 -5.54 10.18
C VAL A 102 2.74 -6.38 9.00
N THR A 103 4.04 -6.55 8.84
CA THR A 103 4.59 -7.34 7.75
C THR A 103 4.71 -8.82 8.11
N TRP A 104 4.84 -9.67 7.10
CA TRP A 104 5.16 -11.07 7.29
C TRP A 104 6.59 -11.20 7.84
N SER A 105 6.77 -12.13 8.75
CA SER A 105 8.07 -12.54 9.25
C SER A 105 8.37 -14.01 8.90
N GLY A 106 9.61 -14.41 8.97
CA GLY A 106 10.02 -15.81 8.85
C GLY A 106 9.53 -16.65 10.02
N THR A 107 9.41 -17.94 9.78
CA THR A 107 8.99 -18.94 10.76
C THR A 107 9.98 -20.10 10.76
N ASN A 108 9.76 -21.11 11.60
CA ASN A 108 10.56 -22.35 11.59
C ASN A 108 10.39 -23.21 10.33
N GLN A 109 9.48 -22.83 9.44
CA GLN A 109 9.25 -23.52 8.17
C GLN A 109 9.56 -22.57 7.02
N PHE A 110 10.23 -23.09 6.00
CA PHE A 110 10.38 -22.34 4.75
C PHE A 110 9.02 -22.20 4.05
N ARG A 111 8.68 -20.98 3.71
CA ARG A 111 7.49 -20.63 2.96
C ARG A 111 7.84 -19.60 1.91
N GLY A 112 7.31 -19.79 0.72
CA GLY A 112 7.51 -18.85 -0.37
C GLY A 112 6.32 -18.83 -1.30
N LYS A 113 6.21 -17.73 -2.06
CA LYS A 113 5.18 -17.52 -3.06
C LYS A 113 5.82 -16.84 -4.26
N VAL A 114 5.47 -17.27 -5.44
CA VAL A 114 5.78 -16.58 -6.69
C VAL A 114 4.47 -16.17 -7.33
N TYR A 115 4.40 -14.94 -7.84
CA TYR A 115 3.19 -14.41 -8.45
C TYR A 115 3.49 -13.56 -9.67
N GLY A 116 2.51 -13.48 -10.57
CA GLY A 116 2.54 -12.62 -11.73
C GLY A 116 1.15 -12.16 -12.11
N PHE A 117 1.03 -10.87 -12.46
CA PHE A 117 -0.21 -10.24 -12.89
C PHE A 117 0.03 -9.47 -14.18
N LEU A 118 -0.87 -9.67 -15.14
CA LEU A 118 -0.90 -8.93 -16.39
C LEU A 118 -2.21 -8.16 -16.48
N ARG A 119 -2.10 -6.84 -16.66
CA ARG A 119 -3.21 -5.98 -17.00
C ARG A 119 -2.98 -5.38 -18.38
N ASN A 120 -3.95 -5.51 -19.24
CA ASN A 120 -3.88 -4.95 -20.59
C ASN A 120 -5.22 -4.31 -20.94
N GLN A 121 -5.16 -3.20 -21.67
CA GLN A 121 -6.35 -2.45 -22.12
C GLN A 121 -7.37 -3.33 -22.88
N ARG A 122 -6.93 -4.45 -23.49
CA ARG A 122 -7.84 -5.36 -24.21
C ARG A 122 -8.75 -6.14 -23.27
N PHE A 123 -8.32 -6.35 -22.02
CA PHE A 123 -9.07 -7.06 -20.99
C PHE A 123 -9.86 -6.10 -20.08
N ASP A 124 -9.50 -4.82 -20.07
CA ASP A 124 -10.22 -3.82 -19.29
C ASP A 124 -11.49 -3.35 -20.02
N ALA A 125 -12.56 -3.14 -19.26
CA ALA A 125 -13.77 -2.51 -19.78
C ALA A 125 -13.47 -1.06 -20.18
N ARG A 126 -14.06 -0.59 -21.27
CA ARG A 126 -13.98 0.82 -21.65
C ARG A 126 -14.80 1.68 -20.69
N ASN A 127 -14.22 2.79 -20.25
CA ASN A 127 -15.00 3.81 -19.53
C ASN A 127 -16.16 4.28 -20.44
N PRO A 128 -17.42 4.22 -19.98
CA PRO A 128 -18.60 4.62 -20.78
C PRO A 128 -18.53 6.04 -21.33
N VAL A 129 -17.84 6.93 -20.62
CA VAL A 129 -17.72 8.36 -20.99
C VAL A 129 -16.51 8.64 -21.90
N ALA A 130 -15.53 7.74 -21.94
CA ALA A 130 -14.35 7.93 -22.75
C ALA A 130 -14.58 7.55 -24.21
N LYS A 131 -14.13 8.41 -25.13
CA LYS A 131 -14.22 8.16 -26.58
C LYS A 131 -13.27 7.07 -27.03
N THR A 132 -12.11 6.96 -26.42
CA THR A 132 -11.05 6.00 -26.73
C THR A 132 -10.64 5.23 -25.48
N ARG A 133 -10.04 4.05 -25.68
CA ARG A 133 -9.37 3.32 -24.59
C ARG A 133 -7.97 3.89 -24.41
N ASP A 134 -7.62 4.22 -23.19
CA ASP A 134 -6.25 4.60 -22.88
C ASP A 134 -5.32 3.41 -23.05
N PRO A 135 -4.19 3.55 -23.75
CA PRO A 135 -3.23 2.48 -23.89
C PRO A 135 -2.65 2.14 -22.52
N LEU A 136 -2.84 0.91 -22.11
CA LEU A 136 -2.32 0.42 -20.83
C LEU A 136 -1.87 -1.02 -20.98
N THR A 137 -0.59 -1.23 -20.70
CA THR A 137 -0.05 -2.56 -20.43
C THR A 137 0.74 -2.50 -19.15
N GLN A 138 0.31 -3.24 -18.15
CA GLN A 138 0.99 -3.31 -16.85
C GLN A 138 1.30 -4.77 -16.54
N THR A 139 2.55 -5.04 -16.26
CA THR A 139 3.02 -6.34 -15.79
C THR A 139 3.60 -6.18 -14.40
N GLN A 140 3.13 -6.97 -13.47
CA GLN A 140 3.61 -7.00 -12.09
C GLN A 140 3.97 -8.44 -11.74
N TYR A 141 5.16 -8.65 -11.25
CA TYR A 141 5.62 -9.98 -10.83
C TYR A 141 6.52 -9.87 -9.62
N GLY A 142 6.54 -10.92 -8.83
CA GLY A 142 7.32 -10.93 -7.61
C GLY A 142 7.41 -12.30 -6.98
N ALA A 143 8.20 -12.35 -5.92
CA ALA A 143 8.38 -13.53 -5.10
C ALA A 143 8.58 -13.13 -3.65
N THR A 144 8.08 -13.97 -2.75
CA THR A 144 8.36 -13.88 -1.31
C THR A 144 9.03 -15.17 -0.86
N LEU A 145 9.94 -15.06 0.09
CA LEU A 145 10.58 -16.20 0.74
C LEU A 145 10.83 -15.87 2.21
N GLY A 146 10.43 -16.77 3.08
CA GLY A 146 10.69 -16.67 4.51
C GLY A 146 11.02 -18.01 5.12
N GLY A 147 11.80 -18.00 6.20
CA GLY A 147 12.19 -19.22 6.88
C GLY A 147 13.18 -18.99 8.01
N PRO A 148 13.70 -20.05 8.62
CA PRO A 148 14.69 -19.97 9.67
C PRO A 148 16.10 -19.88 9.09
N LEU A 149 16.90 -18.93 9.58
CA LEU A 149 18.36 -19.00 9.50
C LEU A 149 18.90 -19.95 10.57
N LYS A 150 18.31 -19.88 11.77
CA LYS A 150 18.55 -20.80 12.86
C LYS A 150 17.21 -21.12 13.51
N LYS A 151 16.84 -22.40 13.57
CA LYS A 151 15.57 -22.84 14.16
C LYS A 151 15.41 -22.29 15.57
N ASP A 152 14.20 -21.85 15.88
CA ASP A 152 13.76 -21.30 17.17
C ASP A 152 14.50 -20.03 17.64
N ARG A 153 15.35 -19.41 16.76
CA ARG A 153 16.13 -18.24 17.17
C ARG A 153 16.12 -17.10 16.16
N THR A 154 16.45 -17.42 14.91
CA THR A 154 16.66 -16.36 13.90
C THR A 154 15.91 -16.71 12.63
N PHE A 155 15.12 -15.76 12.18
CA PHE A 155 14.28 -15.92 11.01
C PHE A 155 14.59 -14.82 10.00
N PHE A 156 14.25 -15.08 8.75
CA PHE A 156 14.29 -14.07 7.70
C PHE A 156 12.99 -14.07 6.91
N PHE A 157 12.70 -12.95 6.33
CA PHE A 157 11.68 -12.78 5.30
C PHE A 157 12.20 -11.81 4.26
N THR A 158 12.00 -12.14 3.00
CA THR A 158 12.39 -11.30 1.86
C THR A 158 11.27 -11.24 0.85
N ASN A 159 11.15 -10.11 0.20
CA ASN A 159 10.21 -9.89 -0.90
C ASN A 159 10.92 -9.16 -2.03
N PHE A 160 10.62 -9.57 -3.24
CA PHE A 160 10.97 -8.88 -4.47
C PHE A 160 9.70 -8.68 -5.29
N GLU A 161 9.44 -7.45 -5.70
CA GLU A 161 8.35 -7.13 -6.62
C GLU A 161 8.82 -6.13 -7.65
N GLN A 162 8.43 -6.35 -8.89
CA GLN A 162 8.65 -5.40 -9.97
C GLN A 162 7.36 -5.15 -10.73
N THR A 163 7.07 -3.87 -10.96
CA THR A 163 5.96 -3.42 -11.82
C THR A 163 6.54 -2.67 -13.01
N ARG A 164 6.10 -3.07 -14.21
CA ARG A 164 6.39 -2.38 -15.47
C ARG A 164 5.08 -1.90 -16.06
N ARG A 165 5.03 -0.62 -16.44
CA ARG A 165 3.87 0.01 -17.05
C ARG A 165 4.29 0.71 -18.33
N HIS A 166 3.55 0.45 -19.41
CA HIS A 166 3.69 1.05 -20.73
C HIS A 166 2.40 1.67 -21.19
#